data_dad923a6cf43ee50e221702c9bc50cca
#
_entry.id   dad923a6cf43ee50e221702c9bc50cca
#
_cell.length_a   1.000
_cell.length_b   1.000
_cell.length_c   1.000
_cell.angle_alpha   90.00
_cell.angle_beta   90.00
_cell.angle_gamma   90.00
#
_symmetry.space_group_name_H-M   'P 1'
#
loop_
_entity.id
_entity.type
_entity.pdbx_description
1 polymer ?
#
loop_
_entity_poly.entity_id
_entity_poly.type
_entity_poly.pdbx_seq_one_letter_code
_entity_poly.pdbx_strand_id
1 'polypeptide(L)'
;MHMAKRSRLILPVTMVAAAGLALGGCSTAGGSGGGDDDNVVTVYGTIADTEAQLLEESFKPFEEETGIDVQYESSKEFESQIGIRAQGGNPPDVAIFPQPGLLADLASRGFLKPAPEGVQQNVADYWSEDWAGYGTVDGTLYGAPLMASVKGFIWYQPAKFAEWGVEVPQTWDELLALTATIQEKTGKAPWCAGFGSGDATGWPGTDWVEDLVLRQAGPDVYDQWVAHEVPFTDPAIKDAFNAVGEILLDPAYVNAGFGDVQSINSTEFGDPAAALVSGDCALHHQASFFDGFISDAGGEVAPDGDVWAFITPGLEAGAPAVTGGGEIVGAFDDSSSTQQFLEYLSSPEWANTRVSLGGVISANSGLDPANASSGILEQAIEILQDPNTTFRFDGSDLMPGAVGAGSFWKGMVSWVGGTPVDDVLSQIEAGWPAS
;
A
#
# COMPACT_ATOMS: atom_id res chain seq x y z
N MET A 1 -13.89 -56.03 33.57
CA MET A 1 -13.15 -57.14 34.26
C MET A 1 -11.66 -56.93 33.92
N HIS A 2 -10.86 -56.83 34.99
CA HIS A 2 -9.38 -56.67 35.08
C HIS A 2 -8.85 -55.29 34.67
N MET A 3 -8.59 -54.35 35.48
CA MET A 3 -7.76 -54.14 36.72
C MET A 3 -6.24 -54.32 36.53
N ALA A 4 -5.57 -53.18 36.85
CA ALA A 4 -4.28 -53.00 37.52
C ALA A 4 -3.02 -53.05 36.62
N LYS A 5 -1.98 -52.28 36.82
CA LYS A 5 -1.31 -51.84 38.05
C LYS A 5 -0.40 -50.62 37.79
N ARG A 6 -0.33 -49.72 38.77
CA ARG A 6 0.66 -48.65 38.98
C ARG A 6 2.01 -49.23 39.29
N SER A 7 3.11 -48.56 38.88
CA SER A 7 4.34 -48.61 39.63
C SER A 7 5.01 -47.22 39.58
N ARG A 8 5.12 -46.63 40.76
CA ARG A 8 5.98 -45.49 41.09
C ARG A 8 7.39 -46.04 41.41
N LEU A 9 8.41 -45.35 40.98
CA LEU A 9 9.75 -45.47 41.58
C LEU A 9 10.28 -44.08 41.91
N ILE A 10 10.81 -43.97 43.15
CA ILE A 10 11.25 -42.80 43.89
C ILE A 10 12.78 -42.90 44.04
N LEU A 11 13.49 -41.82 43.74
CA LEU A 11 14.76 -41.27 44.30
C LEU A 11 16.05 -42.14 44.34
N PRO A 12 17.31 -41.56 44.41
CA PRO A 12 17.62 -40.49 45.38
C PRO A 12 18.51 -39.31 44.89
N VAL A 13 18.45 -38.25 45.67
CA VAL A 13 19.31 -37.08 45.79
C VAL A 13 20.73 -37.50 46.27
N THR A 14 21.75 -36.92 45.64
CA THR A 14 23.06 -36.87 46.27
C THR A 14 23.62 -35.45 46.18
N MET A 15 23.79 -34.86 47.37
CA MET A 15 24.39 -33.56 47.64
C MET A 15 25.89 -33.79 47.87
N VAL A 16 26.78 -33.09 47.21
CA VAL A 16 28.18 -32.95 47.60
C VAL A 16 28.56 -31.47 47.58
N ALA A 17 28.83 -30.95 48.74
CA ALA A 17 29.45 -29.66 48.98
C ALA A 17 30.98 -29.81 49.17
N ALA A 18 31.76 -28.93 48.59
CA ALA A 18 33.09 -28.57 49.08
C ALA A 18 33.57 -27.23 48.45
N ALA A 19 33.83 -26.43 49.23
CA ALA A 19 34.51 -25.21 49.66
C ALA A 19 35.83 -24.88 48.94
N GLY A 20 35.95 -23.58 48.59
CA GLY A 20 37.06 -22.71 48.91
C GLY A 20 38.17 -22.54 47.91
N LEU A 21 38.35 -21.32 47.42
CA LEU A 21 39.53 -20.46 47.74
C LEU A 21 39.48 -19.18 46.88
N ALA A 22 39.48 -18.04 47.56
CA ALA A 22 39.64 -16.73 47.00
C ALA A 22 41.10 -16.46 46.62
N LEU A 23 41.30 -15.85 45.44
CA LEU A 23 42.50 -15.04 45.17
C LEU A 23 42.05 -13.84 44.30
N GLY A 24 42.30 -12.68 44.82
CA GLY A 24 41.97 -11.38 44.24
C GLY A 24 42.79 -11.05 43.00
N GLY A 25 42.14 -10.35 42.12
CA GLY A 25 42.72 -9.66 40.98
C GLY A 25 41.92 -8.42 40.72
N CYS A 26 42.41 -7.24 41.09
CA CYS A 26 41.91 -5.96 40.66
C CYS A 26 42.01 -5.89 39.13
N SER A 27 40.91 -5.77 38.47
CA SER A 27 40.87 -5.27 37.10
C SER A 27 39.80 -4.17 37.00
N THR A 28 40.29 -3.05 36.64
CA THR A 28 39.67 -1.86 36.10
C THR A 28 38.20 -1.99 35.70
N ALA A 29 37.40 -1.07 36.21
CA ALA A 29 36.09 -0.76 35.74
C ALA A 29 36.17 -0.41 34.24
N GLY A 30 35.87 -1.37 33.39
CA GLY A 30 35.46 -1.16 32.02
C GLY A 30 33.94 -1.06 32.04
N GLY A 31 33.43 0.08 31.66
CA GLY A 31 32.00 0.24 31.44
C GLY A 31 31.52 -0.80 30.43
N SER A 32 30.52 -1.57 30.81
CA SER A 32 29.71 -2.28 29.84
C SER A 32 28.86 -1.24 29.11
N GLY A 33 29.43 -0.61 28.07
CA GLY A 33 28.66 -0.13 27.00
C GLY A 33 27.98 -1.33 26.37
N GLY A 34 26.66 -1.37 26.33
CA GLY A 34 25.93 -2.21 25.39
C GLY A 34 26.46 -1.80 24.02
N GLY A 35 27.08 -2.71 23.30
CA GLY A 35 27.32 -2.55 21.90
C GLY A 35 25.93 -2.69 21.28
N ASP A 36 25.29 -1.58 20.98
CA ASP A 36 24.35 -1.55 19.91
C ASP A 36 25.14 -2.03 18.68
N ASP A 37 24.55 -2.99 17.93
CA ASP A 37 25.12 -3.40 16.63
C ASP A 37 24.87 -2.23 15.66
N ASP A 38 25.74 -1.20 15.71
CA ASP A 38 25.66 0.02 14.88
C ASP A 38 25.70 -0.29 13.36
N ASN A 39 25.78 -1.54 12.97
CA ASN A 39 25.87 -2.02 11.59
C ASN A 39 24.62 -2.79 11.13
N VAL A 40 23.53 -2.77 11.86
CA VAL A 40 22.26 -3.40 11.44
C VAL A 40 21.16 -2.36 11.49
N VAL A 41 20.32 -2.35 10.46
CA VAL A 41 19.08 -1.54 10.42
C VAL A 41 17.91 -2.47 10.16
N THR A 42 16.97 -2.51 11.09
CA THR A 42 15.73 -3.28 10.95
C THR A 42 14.64 -2.42 10.27
N VAL A 43 14.02 -2.98 9.24
CA VAL A 43 12.97 -2.30 8.44
C VAL A 43 11.69 -3.11 8.49
N TYR A 44 10.56 -2.49 8.70
CA TYR A 44 9.25 -3.15 8.75
C TYR A 44 8.25 -2.48 7.80
N GLY A 45 7.49 -3.28 7.03
CA GLY A 45 6.53 -2.76 6.06
C GLY A 45 5.53 -3.80 5.58
N THR A 46 4.68 -3.40 4.64
CA THR A 46 3.64 -4.25 4.03
C THR A 46 4.10 -4.98 2.76
N ILE A 47 5.18 -4.50 2.13
CA ILE A 47 5.65 -4.99 0.84
C ILE A 47 6.07 -6.46 0.97
N ALA A 48 5.51 -7.34 0.13
CA ALA A 48 5.65 -8.79 0.28
C ALA A 48 6.04 -9.47 -1.05
N ASP A 49 6.28 -10.77 -0.99
CA ASP A 49 6.51 -11.65 -2.13
C ASP A 49 7.65 -11.17 -3.05
N THR A 50 7.44 -11.12 -4.36
CA THR A 50 8.45 -10.69 -5.35
C THR A 50 8.84 -9.23 -5.15
N GLU A 51 7.89 -8.37 -4.80
CA GLU A 51 8.17 -6.96 -4.58
C GLU A 51 9.11 -6.72 -3.38
N ALA A 52 8.99 -7.52 -2.31
CA ALA A 52 9.93 -7.49 -1.19
C ALA A 52 11.35 -7.88 -1.61
N GLN A 53 11.50 -8.87 -2.50
CA GLN A 53 12.81 -9.26 -3.02
C GLN A 53 13.44 -8.14 -3.83
N LEU A 54 12.68 -7.42 -4.65
CA LEU A 54 13.15 -6.26 -5.41
C LEU A 54 13.48 -5.07 -4.50
N LEU A 55 12.73 -4.89 -3.42
CA LEU A 55 13.03 -3.89 -2.39
C LEU A 55 14.37 -4.20 -1.71
N GLU A 56 14.58 -5.43 -1.23
CA GLU A 56 15.84 -5.86 -0.63
C GLU A 56 17.02 -5.77 -1.61
N GLU A 57 16.80 -6.11 -2.90
CA GLU A 57 17.80 -5.94 -3.94
C GLU A 57 18.23 -4.48 -4.10
N SER A 58 17.30 -3.54 -3.93
CA SER A 58 17.59 -2.10 -4.01
C SER A 58 18.43 -1.56 -2.85
N PHE A 59 18.56 -2.31 -1.75
CA PHE A 59 19.40 -1.94 -0.60
C PHE A 59 20.86 -2.34 -0.76
N LYS A 60 21.16 -3.29 -1.66
CA LYS A 60 22.51 -3.83 -1.82
C LYS A 60 23.59 -2.82 -2.12
N PRO A 61 23.39 -1.80 -3.01
CA PRO A 61 24.41 -0.79 -3.22
C PRO A 61 24.80 -0.06 -1.93
N PHE A 62 23.84 0.25 -1.09
CA PHE A 62 24.07 0.87 0.23
C PHE A 62 24.81 -0.08 1.18
N GLU A 63 24.41 -1.34 1.25
CA GLU A 63 25.06 -2.35 2.09
C GLU A 63 26.52 -2.60 1.67
N GLU A 64 26.76 -2.65 0.36
CA GLU A 64 28.12 -2.82 -0.19
C GLU A 64 29.04 -1.62 0.08
N GLU A 65 28.50 -0.40 0.05
CA GLU A 65 29.25 0.83 0.28
C GLU A 65 29.55 1.05 1.77
N THR A 66 28.56 0.81 2.64
CA THR A 66 28.63 1.19 4.06
C THR A 66 29.01 0.04 4.98
N GLY A 67 28.74 -1.21 4.57
CA GLY A 67 28.85 -2.39 5.42
C GLY A 67 27.76 -2.51 6.47
N ILE A 68 26.68 -1.71 6.35
CA ILE A 68 25.48 -1.78 7.19
C ILE A 68 24.57 -2.89 6.61
N ASP A 69 24.11 -3.81 7.45
CA ASP A 69 23.20 -4.89 7.11
C ASP A 69 21.76 -4.41 7.28
N VAL A 70 20.95 -4.45 6.21
CA VAL A 70 19.54 -4.01 6.25
C VAL A 70 18.61 -5.22 6.27
N GLN A 71 17.84 -5.35 7.34
CA GLN A 71 16.95 -6.49 7.57
C GLN A 71 15.49 -6.08 7.40
N TYR A 72 14.87 -6.45 6.28
CA TYR A 72 13.48 -6.17 6.00
C TYR A 72 12.56 -7.28 6.55
N GLU A 73 11.55 -6.89 7.30
CA GLU A 73 10.45 -7.75 7.77
C GLU A 73 9.14 -7.31 7.09
N SER A 74 8.55 -8.19 6.29
CA SER A 74 7.24 -7.98 5.68
C SER A 74 6.10 -8.49 6.55
N SER A 75 4.97 -7.79 6.62
CA SER A 75 3.80 -8.25 7.35
C SER A 75 2.49 -7.72 6.79
N LYS A 76 1.53 -8.60 6.56
CA LYS A 76 0.13 -8.25 6.24
C LYS A 76 -0.65 -7.72 7.47
N GLU A 77 -0.02 -7.68 8.65
CA GLU A 77 -0.58 -7.15 9.90
C GLU A 77 0.10 -5.84 10.31
N PHE A 78 0.78 -5.17 9.36
CA PHE A 78 1.61 -3.99 9.61
C PHE A 78 0.83 -2.90 10.35
N GLU A 79 -0.35 -2.51 9.85
CA GLU A 79 -1.15 -1.40 10.35
C GLU A 79 -1.58 -1.62 11.81
N SER A 80 -1.92 -2.86 12.16
CA SER A 80 -2.30 -3.21 13.53
C SER A 80 -1.09 -3.38 14.45
N GLN A 81 0.05 -3.84 13.93
CA GLN A 81 1.20 -4.21 14.74
C GLN A 81 2.18 -3.06 14.99
N ILE A 82 2.36 -2.13 14.05
CA ILE A 82 3.37 -1.07 14.19
C ILE A 82 3.14 -0.19 15.43
N GLY A 83 1.89 0.20 15.67
CA GLY A 83 1.53 0.97 16.86
C GLY A 83 1.68 0.18 18.17
N ILE A 84 1.42 -1.13 18.14
CA ILE A 84 1.62 -2.02 19.30
C ILE A 84 3.11 -2.18 19.61
N ARG A 85 3.94 -2.40 18.60
CA ARG A 85 5.41 -2.50 18.74
C ARG A 85 5.99 -1.20 19.31
N ALA A 86 5.58 -0.04 18.79
CA ALA A 86 6.01 1.27 19.27
C ALA A 86 5.63 1.50 20.74
N GLN A 87 4.38 1.22 21.13
CA GLN A 87 3.93 1.34 22.51
C GLN A 87 4.60 0.34 23.45
N GLY A 88 4.92 -0.85 22.96
CA GLY A 88 5.61 -1.90 23.68
C GLY A 88 7.12 -1.64 23.90
N GLY A 89 7.66 -0.58 23.28
CA GLY A 89 9.08 -0.24 23.36
C GLY A 89 9.99 -1.18 22.55
N ASN A 90 9.44 -1.82 21.52
CA ASN A 90 10.17 -2.70 20.60
C ASN A 90 9.77 -2.41 19.13
N PRO A 91 9.86 -1.15 18.68
CA PRO A 91 9.64 -0.83 17.27
C PRO A 91 10.81 -1.34 16.41
N PRO A 92 10.66 -1.39 15.06
CA PRO A 92 11.81 -1.47 14.16
C PRO A 92 12.60 -0.17 14.20
N ASP A 93 13.79 -0.13 13.61
CA ASP A 93 14.54 1.12 13.46
C ASP A 93 13.85 2.04 12.44
N VAL A 94 13.38 1.46 11.33
CA VAL A 94 12.71 2.12 10.20
C VAL A 94 11.41 1.40 9.89
N ALA A 95 10.38 2.16 9.52
CA ALA A 95 9.17 1.60 8.93
C ALA A 95 8.83 2.28 7.60
N ILE A 96 8.28 1.48 6.68
CA ILE A 96 7.74 1.92 5.40
C ILE A 96 6.22 1.97 5.53
N PHE A 97 5.67 3.17 5.51
CA PHE A 97 4.25 3.45 5.73
C PHE A 97 3.54 3.67 4.41
N PRO A 98 2.58 2.86 4.03
CA PRO A 98 1.70 3.18 2.91
C PRO A 98 0.67 4.27 3.26
N GLN A 99 0.41 4.53 4.56
CA GLN A 99 -0.58 5.51 5.00
C GLN A 99 0.08 6.70 5.72
N PRO A 100 0.15 7.90 5.10
CA PRO A 100 0.60 9.13 5.76
C PRO A 100 -0.18 9.44 7.05
N GLY A 101 -1.49 9.12 7.09
CA GLY A 101 -2.31 9.30 8.29
C GLY A 101 -1.85 8.45 9.49
N LEU A 102 -1.39 7.22 9.24
CA LEU A 102 -0.82 6.35 10.29
C LEU A 102 0.54 6.87 10.77
N LEU A 103 1.38 7.33 9.85
CA LEU A 103 2.64 7.98 10.18
C LEU A 103 2.40 9.21 11.06
N ALA A 104 1.44 10.06 10.67
CA ALA A 104 1.09 11.28 11.41
C ALA A 104 0.58 10.97 12.83
N ASP A 105 -0.24 9.92 13.02
CA ASP A 105 -0.66 9.49 14.36
C ASP A 105 0.54 9.10 15.22
N LEU A 106 1.45 8.29 14.71
CA LEU A 106 2.62 7.84 15.46
C LEU A 106 3.60 8.99 15.76
N ALA A 107 3.79 9.92 14.82
CA ALA A 107 4.62 11.11 15.00
C ALA A 107 4.02 12.03 16.09
N SER A 108 2.72 12.32 16.02
CA SER A 108 2.01 13.15 17.01
C SER A 108 2.06 12.58 18.43
N ARG A 109 2.15 11.27 18.55
CA ARG A 109 2.32 10.55 19.83
C ARG A 109 3.76 10.45 20.28
N GLY A 110 4.72 10.99 19.50
CA GLY A 110 6.15 11.05 19.86
C GLY A 110 6.89 9.74 19.70
N PHE A 111 6.40 8.81 18.90
CA PHE A 111 7.09 7.54 18.63
C PHE A 111 8.15 7.68 17.54
N LEU A 112 7.90 8.52 16.52
CA LEU A 112 8.84 8.72 15.43
C LEU A 112 9.87 9.80 15.76
N LYS A 113 11.04 9.67 15.14
CA LYS A 113 12.11 10.68 15.17
C LYS A 113 11.94 11.68 14.04
N PRO A 114 12.24 12.97 14.25
CA PRO A 114 12.35 13.93 13.15
C PRO A 114 13.38 13.44 12.13
N ALA A 115 13.07 13.64 10.83
CA ALA A 115 13.98 13.28 9.76
C ALA A 115 15.34 14.00 9.91
N PRO A 116 16.48 13.30 9.71
CA PRO A 116 17.81 13.91 9.80
C PRO A 116 18.04 14.96 8.71
N GLU A 117 19.04 15.82 8.89
CA GLU A 117 19.30 16.98 8.02
C GLU A 117 19.52 16.56 6.54
N GLY A 118 20.24 15.44 6.28
CA GLY A 118 20.45 14.93 4.92
C GLY A 118 19.14 14.51 4.24
N VAL A 119 18.22 13.88 4.98
CA VAL A 119 16.89 13.54 4.48
C VAL A 119 16.07 14.80 4.18
N GLN A 120 16.07 15.78 5.08
CA GLN A 120 15.37 17.06 4.87
C GLN A 120 15.88 17.76 3.60
N GLN A 121 17.20 17.73 3.36
CA GLN A 121 17.80 18.30 2.17
C GLN A 121 17.37 17.54 0.90
N ASN A 122 17.42 16.21 0.93
CA ASN A 122 16.96 15.40 -0.22
C ASN A 122 15.48 15.66 -0.54
N VAL A 123 14.64 15.73 0.48
CA VAL A 123 13.22 16.03 0.29
C VAL A 123 13.01 17.42 -0.30
N ALA A 124 13.76 18.44 0.16
CA ALA A 124 13.67 19.80 -0.37
C ALA A 124 14.16 19.91 -1.81
N ASP A 125 15.18 19.14 -2.19
CA ASP A 125 15.81 19.24 -3.51
C ASP A 125 15.11 18.41 -4.59
N TYR A 126 14.49 17.28 -4.21
CA TYR A 126 14.04 16.26 -5.18
C TYR A 126 12.56 15.89 -5.08
N TRP A 127 11.79 16.44 -4.14
CA TRP A 127 10.38 16.15 -3.99
C TRP A 127 9.53 17.42 -4.02
N SER A 128 8.30 17.32 -4.51
CA SER A 128 7.39 18.47 -4.45
C SER A 128 6.96 18.79 -3.02
N GLU A 129 6.44 20.02 -2.82
CA GLU A 129 5.90 20.44 -1.51
C GLU A 129 4.73 19.53 -1.07
N ASP A 130 3.90 19.06 -2.02
CA ASP A 130 2.80 18.15 -1.74
C ASP A 130 3.32 16.82 -1.21
N TRP A 131 4.30 16.21 -1.88
CA TRP A 131 4.92 14.97 -1.43
C TRP A 131 5.63 15.11 -0.08
N ALA A 132 6.35 16.19 0.14
CA ALA A 132 6.97 16.50 1.43
C ALA A 132 5.91 16.67 2.54
N GLY A 133 4.74 17.21 2.19
CA GLY A 133 3.61 17.40 3.09
C GLY A 133 3.12 16.09 3.71
N TYR A 134 3.10 14.98 2.96
CA TYR A 134 2.64 13.69 3.46
C TYR A 134 3.51 13.09 4.58
N GLY A 135 4.79 13.48 4.66
CA GLY A 135 5.68 13.09 5.76
C GLY A 135 5.84 14.14 6.84
N THR A 136 5.13 15.29 6.73
CA THR A 136 5.29 16.45 7.63
C THR A 136 4.11 16.56 8.61
N VAL A 137 4.43 16.63 9.89
CA VAL A 137 3.44 16.79 10.97
C VAL A 137 3.81 18.00 11.80
N ASP A 138 2.86 18.93 11.97
CA ASP A 138 3.07 20.20 12.71
C ASP A 138 4.33 20.97 12.27
N GLY A 139 4.63 20.98 10.98
CA GLY A 139 5.77 21.66 10.38
C GLY A 139 7.13 20.96 10.57
N THR A 140 7.15 19.74 11.09
CA THR A 140 8.34 18.91 11.23
C THR A 140 8.26 17.70 10.29
N LEU A 141 9.28 17.48 9.49
CA LEU A 141 9.38 16.28 8.64
C LEU A 141 9.74 15.08 9.52
N TYR A 142 8.91 14.05 9.49
CA TYR A 142 9.12 12.76 10.17
C TYR A 142 9.34 11.61 9.20
N GLY A 143 8.90 11.74 7.95
CA GLY A 143 9.09 10.72 6.94
C GLY A 143 9.44 11.33 5.59
N ALA A 144 10.30 10.63 4.83
CA ALA A 144 10.58 10.97 3.44
C ALA A 144 9.67 10.18 2.51
N PRO A 145 9.13 10.78 1.43
CA PRO A 145 8.50 10.01 0.38
C PRO A 145 9.48 8.99 -0.21
N LEU A 146 8.98 7.84 -0.61
CA LEU A 146 9.82 6.71 -1.05
C LEU A 146 9.46 6.26 -2.46
N MET A 147 8.33 5.59 -2.59
CA MET A 147 7.77 5.13 -3.86
C MET A 147 6.44 5.82 -4.11
N ALA A 148 5.95 5.70 -5.34
CA ALA A 148 4.65 6.21 -5.74
C ALA A 148 3.89 5.18 -6.56
N SER A 149 2.58 5.33 -6.65
CA SER A 149 1.72 4.63 -7.59
C SER A 149 0.66 5.58 -8.13
N VAL A 150 0.29 5.42 -9.37
CA VAL A 150 -0.92 6.02 -9.94
C VAL A 150 -2.02 4.99 -9.78
N LYS A 151 -3.10 5.36 -9.11
CA LYS A 151 -4.29 4.53 -8.91
C LYS A 151 -5.31 4.76 -10.03
N GLY A 152 -6.34 3.93 -10.07
CA GLY A 152 -7.42 4.10 -11.04
C GLY A 152 -7.11 3.63 -12.45
N PHE A 153 -6.16 2.72 -12.66
CA PHE A 153 -6.04 2.02 -13.93
C PHE A 153 -7.11 0.94 -14.07
N ILE A 154 -7.70 0.85 -15.25
CA ILE A 154 -8.53 -0.29 -15.65
C ILE A 154 -7.71 -1.15 -16.61
N TRP A 155 -7.36 -2.33 -16.14
CA TRP A 155 -6.56 -3.31 -16.85
C TRP A 155 -7.43 -4.18 -17.75
N TYR A 156 -6.98 -4.44 -18.99
CA TYR A 156 -7.75 -5.16 -20.00
C TYR A 156 -6.84 -5.88 -21.00
N GLN A 157 -7.39 -6.78 -21.79
CA GLN A 157 -6.68 -7.47 -22.87
C GLN A 157 -6.93 -6.77 -24.21
N PRO A 158 -5.93 -6.10 -24.84
CA PRO A 158 -6.09 -5.41 -26.13
C PRO A 158 -6.61 -6.32 -27.25
N ALA A 159 -6.09 -7.54 -27.33
CA ALA A 159 -6.51 -8.53 -28.32
C ALA A 159 -8.00 -8.90 -28.19
N LYS A 160 -8.53 -8.97 -26.96
CA LYS A 160 -9.96 -9.23 -26.71
C LYS A 160 -10.84 -8.06 -27.07
N PHE A 161 -10.40 -6.82 -26.78
CA PHE A 161 -11.12 -5.62 -27.20
C PHE A 161 -11.24 -5.58 -28.76
N ALA A 162 -10.14 -5.87 -29.45
CA ALA A 162 -10.15 -5.96 -30.91
C ALA A 162 -11.07 -7.09 -31.40
N GLU A 163 -11.05 -8.28 -30.79
CA GLU A 163 -11.93 -9.41 -31.13
C GLU A 163 -13.41 -9.05 -30.94
N TRP A 164 -13.72 -8.35 -29.86
CA TRP A 164 -15.10 -7.93 -29.55
C TRP A 164 -15.53 -6.68 -30.33
N GLY A 165 -14.61 -5.97 -30.97
CA GLY A 165 -14.89 -4.73 -31.68
C GLY A 165 -15.35 -3.61 -30.74
N VAL A 166 -14.72 -3.51 -29.57
CA VAL A 166 -14.96 -2.47 -28.57
C VAL A 166 -13.71 -1.59 -28.42
N GLU A 167 -13.92 -0.37 -27.97
CA GLU A 167 -12.85 0.62 -27.79
C GLU A 167 -12.73 1.01 -26.32
N VAL A 168 -11.61 1.64 -25.95
CA VAL A 168 -11.38 2.19 -24.61
C VAL A 168 -12.37 3.33 -24.35
N PRO A 169 -13.18 3.26 -23.26
CA PRO A 169 -14.20 4.24 -22.95
C PRO A 169 -13.58 5.57 -22.54
N GLN A 170 -14.25 6.67 -22.88
CA GLN A 170 -13.80 8.04 -22.56
C GLN A 170 -14.63 8.66 -21.42
N THR A 171 -15.77 8.07 -21.08
CA THR A 171 -16.66 8.53 -20.01
C THR A 171 -17.12 7.34 -19.16
N TRP A 172 -17.61 7.63 -17.95
CA TRP A 172 -18.17 6.61 -17.06
C TRP A 172 -19.36 5.89 -17.69
N ASP A 173 -20.25 6.62 -18.37
CA ASP A 173 -21.39 6.03 -19.08
C ASP A 173 -20.92 5.07 -20.18
N GLU A 174 -19.85 5.40 -20.90
CA GLU A 174 -19.27 4.51 -21.91
C GLU A 174 -18.62 3.27 -21.26
N LEU A 175 -18.04 3.40 -20.05
CA LEU A 175 -17.51 2.25 -19.30
C LEU A 175 -18.62 1.29 -18.87
N LEU A 176 -19.76 1.80 -18.41
CA LEU A 176 -20.93 0.98 -18.09
C LEU A 176 -21.49 0.30 -19.34
N ALA A 177 -21.56 1.01 -20.48
CA ALA A 177 -21.99 0.45 -21.75
C ALA A 177 -21.00 -0.64 -22.26
N LEU A 178 -19.69 -0.43 -22.11
CA LEU A 178 -18.65 -1.42 -22.39
C LEU A 178 -18.83 -2.67 -21.52
N THR A 179 -19.04 -2.50 -20.22
CA THR A 179 -19.29 -3.59 -19.26
C THR A 179 -20.48 -4.45 -19.71
N ALA A 180 -21.62 -3.83 -20.01
CA ALA A 180 -22.79 -4.53 -20.50
C ALA A 180 -22.53 -5.25 -21.86
N THR A 181 -21.80 -4.58 -22.76
CA THR A 181 -21.44 -5.16 -24.07
C THR A 181 -20.58 -6.41 -23.95
N ILE A 182 -19.57 -6.38 -23.06
CA ILE A 182 -18.69 -7.55 -22.82
C ILE A 182 -19.51 -8.68 -22.22
N GLN A 183 -20.35 -8.39 -21.23
CA GLN A 183 -21.22 -9.38 -20.59
C GLN A 183 -22.17 -10.03 -21.65
N GLU A 184 -22.80 -9.25 -22.51
CA GLU A 184 -23.68 -9.77 -23.56
C GLU A 184 -22.92 -10.67 -24.57
N LYS A 185 -21.71 -10.24 -24.98
CA LYS A 185 -20.89 -10.98 -25.95
C LYS A 185 -20.31 -12.28 -25.39
N THR A 186 -19.92 -12.28 -24.14
CA THR A 186 -19.20 -13.41 -23.52
C THR A 186 -20.10 -14.33 -22.69
N GLY A 187 -21.22 -13.81 -22.21
CA GLY A 187 -22.08 -14.49 -21.23
C GLY A 187 -21.42 -14.67 -19.85
N LYS A 188 -20.27 -14.01 -19.60
CA LYS A 188 -19.54 -14.03 -18.33
C LYS A 188 -19.56 -12.64 -17.69
N ALA A 189 -19.38 -12.58 -16.38
CA ALA A 189 -19.14 -11.32 -15.68
C ALA A 189 -17.82 -10.70 -16.17
N PRO A 190 -17.81 -9.43 -16.61
CA PRO A 190 -16.62 -8.81 -17.20
C PRO A 190 -15.51 -8.52 -16.21
N TRP A 191 -15.87 -8.16 -14.99
CA TRP A 191 -14.96 -7.67 -13.96
C TRP A 191 -14.53 -8.79 -13.02
N CYS A 192 -13.27 -8.77 -12.64
CA CYS A 192 -12.80 -9.44 -11.44
C CYS A 192 -12.28 -8.41 -10.44
N ALA A 193 -12.56 -8.66 -9.17
CA ALA A 193 -12.17 -7.81 -8.07
C ALA A 193 -11.74 -8.67 -6.87
N GLY A 194 -10.75 -8.19 -6.14
CA GLY A 194 -10.29 -8.77 -4.90
C GLY A 194 -9.98 -7.68 -3.88
N PHE A 195 -10.52 -7.82 -2.66
CA PHE A 195 -10.28 -6.89 -1.55
C PHE A 195 -9.39 -7.51 -0.47
N GLY A 196 -9.09 -8.82 -0.58
CA GLY A 196 -8.29 -9.56 0.39
C GLY A 196 -6.86 -9.01 0.48
N SER A 197 -6.45 -8.60 1.69
CA SER A 197 -5.12 -8.07 1.99
C SER A 197 -4.83 -8.14 3.50
N GLY A 198 -5.11 -9.29 4.15
CA GLY A 198 -4.91 -9.40 5.59
C GLY A 198 -5.69 -8.37 6.40
N ASP A 199 -5.03 -7.63 7.29
CA ASP A 199 -5.64 -6.58 8.11
C ASP A 199 -6.12 -5.38 7.27
N ALA A 200 -5.50 -5.16 6.10
CA ALA A 200 -5.86 -4.09 5.18
C ALA A 200 -6.99 -4.48 4.20
N THR A 201 -7.62 -5.65 4.39
CA THR A 201 -8.75 -6.08 3.55
C THR A 201 -9.80 -4.98 3.43
N GLY A 202 -10.09 -4.57 2.18
CA GLY A 202 -11.04 -3.50 1.86
C GLY A 202 -10.41 -2.31 1.13
N TRP A 203 -9.08 -2.10 1.22
CA TRP A 203 -8.41 -0.98 0.57
C TRP A 203 -8.62 -0.92 -0.96
N PRO A 204 -8.67 -2.02 -1.73
CA PRO A 204 -8.96 -1.88 -3.16
C PRO A 204 -10.36 -1.34 -3.43
N GLY A 205 -11.27 -1.51 -2.47
CA GLY A 205 -12.61 -0.96 -2.56
C GLY A 205 -12.66 0.55 -2.30
N THR A 206 -11.82 1.06 -1.38
CA THR A 206 -11.72 2.50 -1.16
C THR A 206 -11.15 3.19 -2.40
N ASP A 207 -10.15 2.61 -3.07
CA ASP A 207 -9.59 3.12 -4.32
C ASP A 207 -10.67 3.37 -5.40
N TRP A 208 -11.61 2.44 -5.56
CA TRP A 208 -12.75 2.60 -6.48
C TRP A 208 -13.60 3.82 -6.13
N VAL A 209 -13.94 3.99 -4.85
CA VAL A 209 -14.81 5.09 -4.40
C VAL A 209 -14.07 6.42 -4.51
N GLU A 210 -12.83 6.47 -4.09
CA GLU A 210 -11.97 7.65 -4.12
C GLU A 210 -11.77 8.16 -5.55
N ASP A 211 -11.49 7.26 -6.49
CA ASP A 211 -11.43 7.58 -7.90
C ASP A 211 -12.72 8.26 -8.39
N LEU A 212 -13.88 7.72 -8.01
CA LEU A 212 -15.16 8.27 -8.44
C LEU A 212 -15.48 9.59 -7.72
N VAL A 213 -15.17 9.74 -6.43
CA VAL A 213 -15.34 11.03 -5.74
C VAL A 213 -14.51 12.11 -6.44
N LEU A 214 -13.23 11.85 -6.70
CA LEU A 214 -12.35 12.81 -7.38
C LEU A 214 -12.88 13.19 -8.78
N ARG A 215 -13.32 12.20 -9.58
CA ARG A 215 -13.74 12.41 -10.97
C ARG A 215 -15.15 12.94 -11.14
N GLN A 216 -16.04 12.64 -10.20
CA GLN A 216 -17.46 13.03 -10.29
C GLN A 216 -17.78 14.28 -9.48
N ALA A 217 -17.23 14.40 -8.26
CA ALA A 217 -17.47 15.54 -7.37
C ALA A 217 -16.36 16.61 -7.47
N GLY A 218 -15.20 16.26 -8.01
CA GLY A 218 -14.07 17.16 -8.21
C GLY A 218 -13.12 17.27 -7.02
N PRO A 219 -11.94 17.88 -7.24
CA PRO A 219 -10.86 17.92 -6.25
C PRO A 219 -11.24 18.69 -4.98
N ASP A 220 -12.03 19.75 -5.09
CA ASP A 220 -12.42 20.55 -3.91
C ASP A 220 -13.29 19.74 -2.94
N VAL A 221 -14.23 18.94 -3.46
CA VAL A 221 -15.07 18.05 -2.64
C VAL A 221 -14.22 16.91 -2.07
N TYR A 222 -13.31 16.36 -2.86
CA TYR A 222 -12.38 15.33 -2.42
C TYR A 222 -11.55 15.81 -1.22
N ASP A 223 -10.92 16.99 -1.33
CA ASP A 223 -10.10 17.58 -0.27
C ASP A 223 -10.91 17.83 1.01
N GLN A 224 -12.13 18.39 0.87
CA GLN A 224 -13.02 18.64 1.99
C GLN A 224 -13.50 17.33 2.65
N TRP A 225 -13.71 16.27 1.88
CA TRP A 225 -14.09 14.96 2.39
C TRP A 225 -12.95 14.34 3.19
N VAL A 226 -11.72 14.36 2.66
CA VAL A 226 -10.52 13.88 3.34
C VAL A 226 -10.26 14.65 4.64
N ALA A 227 -10.52 15.97 4.65
CA ALA A 227 -10.38 16.84 5.82
C ALA A 227 -11.57 16.75 6.80
N HIS A 228 -12.58 15.91 6.51
CA HIS A 228 -13.82 15.81 7.29
C HIS A 228 -14.65 17.12 7.36
N GLU A 229 -14.50 17.99 6.38
CA GLU A 229 -15.40 19.15 6.18
C GLU A 229 -16.68 18.73 5.45
N VAL A 230 -16.59 17.70 4.62
CA VAL A 230 -17.71 16.99 3.98
C VAL A 230 -17.80 15.59 4.61
N PRO A 231 -18.95 15.20 5.20
CA PRO A 231 -19.09 13.90 5.84
C PRO A 231 -19.28 12.78 4.81
N PHE A 232 -18.99 11.53 5.19
CA PHE A 232 -19.27 10.34 4.36
C PHE A 232 -20.73 10.21 3.95
N THR A 233 -21.66 10.77 4.72
CA THR A 233 -23.10 10.76 4.42
C THR A 233 -23.53 11.83 3.42
N ASP A 234 -22.61 12.65 2.92
CA ASP A 234 -22.90 13.66 1.90
C ASP A 234 -23.40 13.00 0.60
N PRO A 235 -24.38 13.61 -0.09
CA PRO A 235 -24.89 13.09 -1.36
C PRO A 235 -23.81 12.83 -2.42
N ALA A 236 -22.78 13.69 -2.53
CA ALA A 236 -21.72 13.52 -3.52
C ALA A 236 -20.89 12.25 -3.26
N ILE A 237 -20.61 11.96 -2.00
CA ILE A 237 -19.89 10.73 -1.60
C ILE A 237 -20.78 9.51 -1.84
N LYS A 238 -22.05 9.59 -1.45
CA LYS A 238 -23.02 8.52 -1.69
C LYS A 238 -23.20 8.21 -3.18
N ASP A 239 -23.20 9.22 -4.04
CA ASP A 239 -23.34 9.04 -5.48
C ASP A 239 -22.15 8.28 -6.06
N ALA A 240 -20.91 8.53 -5.58
CA ALA A 240 -19.73 7.75 -5.95
C ALA A 240 -19.86 6.28 -5.53
N PHE A 241 -20.27 6.00 -4.28
CA PHE A 241 -20.57 4.62 -3.84
C PHE A 241 -21.62 3.94 -4.72
N ASN A 242 -22.71 4.64 -5.06
CA ASN A 242 -23.74 4.08 -5.93
C ASN A 242 -23.21 3.77 -7.33
N ALA A 243 -22.39 4.65 -7.92
CA ALA A 243 -21.77 4.44 -9.23
C ALA A 243 -20.83 3.22 -9.23
N VAL A 244 -19.98 3.08 -8.22
CA VAL A 244 -19.14 1.88 -8.03
C VAL A 244 -20.01 0.63 -7.86
N GLY A 245 -21.10 0.76 -7.12
CA GLY A 245 -22.05 -0.33 -6.86
C GLY A 245 -22.75 -0.87 -8.10
N GLU A 246 -22.93 -0.06 -9.15
CA GLU A 246 -23.46 -0.52 -10.44
C GLU A 246 -22.59 -1.62 -11.07
N ILE A 247 -21.29 -1.65 -10.73
CA ILE A 247 -20.36 -2.68 -11.18
C ILE A 247 -20.17 -3.74 -10.08
N LEU A 248 -19.70 -3.33 -8.90
CA LEU A 248 -19.21 -4.27 -7.88
C LEU A 248 -20.32 -5.07 -7.18
N LEU A 249 -21.57 -4.57 -7.17
CA LEU A 249 -22.69 -5.25 -6.52
C LEU A 249 -23.60 -5.99 -7.51
N ASP A 250 -23.37 -5.86 -8.81
CA ASP A 250 -24.14 -6.61 -9.81
C ASP A 250 -23.50 -7.98 -10.09
N PRO A 251 -24.16 -9.09 -9.73
CA PRO A 251 -23.63 -10.43 -9.98
C PRO A 251 -23.50 -10.79 -11.46
N ALA A 252 -24.11 -9.98 -12.38
CA ALA A 252 -23.90 -10.15 -13.82
C ALA A 252 -22.57 -9.55 -14.28
N TYR A 253 -22.00 -8.62 -13.52
CA TYR A 253 -20.82 -7.86 -13.93
C TYR A 253 -19.55 -8.22 -13.19
N VAL A 254 -19.63 -8.73 -11.98
CA VAL A 254 -18.44 -8.92 -11.14
C VAL A 254 -18.19 -10.38 -10.77
N ASN A 255 -17.00 -10.63 -10.56
CA ASN A 255 -16.25 -11.77 -10.02
C ASN A 255 -16.27 -13.03 -10.87
N ALA A 256 -16.06 -12.82 -12.19
CA ALA A 256 -15.82 -13.89 -13.14
C ALA A 256 -14.74 -14.87 -12.64
N GLY A 257 -15.15 -16.12 -12.43
CA GLY A 257 -14.23 -17.21 -12.06
C GLY A 257 -13.88 -17.33 -10.57
N PHE A 258 -14.20 -16.33 -9.73
CA PHE A 258 -13.90 -16.35 -8.30
C PHE A 258 -15.09 -16.73 -7.41
N GLY A 259 -16.31 -16.48 -7.85
CA GLY A 259 -17.52 -16.82 -7.08
C GLY A 259 -18.65 -15.82 -7.31
N ASP A 260 -19.34 -15.46 -6.23
CA ASP A 260 -20.37 -14.43 -6.21
C ASP A 260 -19.76 -13.07 -5.77
N VAL A 261 -20.61 -12.04 -5.65
CA VAL A 261 -20.21 -10.70 -5.19
C VAL A 261 -19.43 -10.76 -3.88
N GLN A 262 -19.84 -11.60 -2.94
CA GLN A 262 -19.20 -11.66 -1.62
C GLN A 262 -17.78 -12.25 -1.68
N SER A 263 -17.45 -13.02 -2.73
CA SER A 263 -16.10 -13.56 -2.93
C SER A 263 -15.05 -12.48 -3.14
N ILE A 264 -15.44 -11.24 -3.50
CA ILE A 264 -14.55 -10.07 -3.55
C ILE A 264 -13.76 -9.90 -2.25
N ASN A 265 -14.41 -10.10 -1.09
CA ASN A 265 -13.78 -9.94 0.23
C ASN A 265 -12.72 -11.00 0.55
N SER A 266 -12.78 -12.15 -0.11
CA SER A 266 -11.86 -13.29 0.13
C SER A 266 -10.89 -13.54 -1.02
N THR A 267 -11.08 -12.90 -2.16
CA THR A 267 -10.13 -12.91 -3.28
C THR A 267 -9.02 -11.95 -2.94
N GLU A 268 -7.76 -12.41 -2.95
CA GLU A 268 -6.61 -11.52 -2.71
C GLU A 268 -6.52 -10.48 -3.84
N PHE A 269 -6.06 -9.28 -3.53
CA PHE A 269 -6.04 -8.15 -4.48
C PHE A 269 -5.17 -8.41 -5.72
N GLY A 270 -4.19 -9.31 -5.63
CA GLY A 270 -3.31 -9.71 -6.73
C GLY A 270 -3.85 -10.86 -7.59
N ASP A 271 -4.79 -11.68 -7.07
CA ASP A 271 -5.31 -12.87 -7.78
C ASP A 271 -5.93 -12.57 -9.16
N PRO A 272 -6.56 -11.40 -9.40
CA PRO A 272 -7.08 -11.03 -10.70
C PRO A 272 -6.07 -11.03 -11.85
N ALA A 273 -4.76 -10.88 -11.58
CA ALA A 273 -3.73 -10.86 -12.61
C ALA A 273 -3.71 -12.15 -13.46
N ALA A 274 -3.71 -13.31 -12.81
CA ALA A 274 -3.74 -14.59 -13.51
C ALA A 274 -5.03 -14.79 -14.31
N ALA A 275 -6.17 -14.31 -13.81
CA ALA A 275 -7.45 -14.37 -14.48
C ALA A 275 -7.51 -13.46 -15.73
N LEU A 276 -6.90 -12.27 -15.65
CA LEU A 276 -6.73 -11.37 -16.80
C LEU A 276 -5.86 -12.02 -17.87
N VAL A 277 -4.68 -12.49 -17.52
CA VAL A 277 -3.74 -13.11 -18.48
C VAL A 277 -4.37 -14.34 -19.15
N SER A 278 -5.12 -15.17 -18.42
CA SER A 278 -5.82 -16.35 -18.98
C SER A 278 -7.07 -15.99 -19.80
N GLY A 279 -7.61 -14.78 -19.67
CA GLY A 279 -8.88 -14.36 -20.30
C GLY A 279 -10.13 -14.87 -19.59
N ASP A 280 -10.02 -15.28 -18.33
CA ASP A 280 -11.17 -15.59 -17.48
C ASP A 280 -11.84 -14.34 -16.94
N CYS A 281 -11.13 -13.22 -16.94
CA CYS A 281 -11.55 -11.90 -16.56
C CYS A 281 -11.27 -10.93 -17.73
N ALA A 282 -12.15 -9.99 -17.98
CA ALA A 282 -12.01 -9.01 -19.06
C ALA A 282 -11.47 -7.66 -18.57
N LEU A 283 -11.84 -7.26 -17.37
CA LEU A 283 -11.55 -5.95 -16.77
C LEU A 283 -11.17 -6.10 -15.29
N HIS A 284 -10.19 -5.30 -14.85
CA HIS A 284 -9.80 -5.20 -13.45
C HIS A 284 -9.37 -3.77 -13.13
N HIS A 285 -9.79 -3.24 -11.99
CA HIS A 285 -9.37 -1.92 -11.52
C HIS A 285 -8.28 -2.08 -10.48
N GLN A 286 -7.11 -1.49 -10.74
CA GLN A 286 -5.97 -1.53 -9.82
C GLN A 286 -4.93 -0.46 -10.17
N ALA A 287 -4.05 -0.15 -9.25
CA ALA A 287 -2.96 0.81 -9.41
C ALA A 287 -1.86 0.33 -10.38
N SER A 288 -0.94 1.23 -10.72
CA SER A 288 0.17 0.99 -11.66
C SER A 288 1.08 -0.17 -11.25
N PHE A 289 1.26 -0.42 -9.96
CA PHE A 289 2.08 -1.54 -9.46
C PHE A 289 1.55 -2.93 -9.88
N PHE A 290 0.31 -3.01 -10.34
CA PHE A 290 -0.27 -4.27 -10.83
C PHE A 290 0.46 -4.85 -12.06
N ASP A 291 1.27 -4.03 -12.72
CA ASP A 291 2.23 -4.43 -13.75
C ASP A 291 3.11 -5.62 -13.30
N GLY A 292 3.60 -5.57 -12.07
CA GLY A 292 4.38 -6.66 -11.46
C GLY A 292 3.58 -7.95 -11.34
N PHE A 293 2.32 -7.88 -10.90
CA PHE A 293 1.44 -9.05 -10.77
C PHE A 293 1.09 -9.69 -12.12
N ILE A 294 0.90 -8.87 -13.17
CA ILE A 294 0.70 -9.37 -14.54
C ILE A 294 1.96 -10.08 -15.02
N SER A 295 3.14 -9.50 -14.79
CA SER A 295 4.43 -10.09 -15.16
C SER A 295 4.68 -11.40 -14.42
N ASP A 296 4.40 -11.48 -13.13
CA ASP A 296 4.50 -12.70 -12.32
C ASP A 296 3.53 -13.79 -12.80
N ALA A 297 2.36 -13.40 -13.31
CA ALA A 297 1.42 -14.32 -13.95
C ALA A 297 1.86 -14.76 -15.37
N GLY A 298 2.97 -14.25 -15.87
CA GLY A 298 3.55 -14.57 -17.19
C GLY A 298 2.94 -13.80 -18.35
N GLY A 299 2.24 -12.68 -18.09
CA GLY A 299 1.68 -11.79 -19.10
C GLY A 299 2.66 -10.69 -19.50
N GLU A 300 2.60 -10.23 -20.75
CA GLU A 300 3.32 -9.08 -21.27
C GLU A 300 2.46 -7.82 -21.14
N VAL A 301 2.96 -6.80 -20.44
CA VAL A 301 2.28 -5.52 -20.29
C VAL A 301 2.76 -4.56 -21.37
N ALA A 302 1.98 -4.46 -22.45
CA ALA A 302 2.25 -3.56 -23.57
C ALA A 302 0.95 -3.23 -24.32
N PRO A 303 0.88 -2.10 -25.09
CA PRO A 303 -0.31 -1.76 -25.89
C PRO A 303 -0.72 -2.83 -26.91
N ASP A 304 0.22 -3.65 -27.36
CA ASP A 304 0.04 -4.79 -28.25
C ASP A 304 0.40 -6.15 -27.59
N GLY A 305 0.60 -6.13 -26.26
CA GLY A 305 0.87 -7.30 -25.43
C GLY A 305 -0.39 -8.02 -24.96
N ASP A 306 -0.22 -8.86 -23.95
CA ASP A 306 -1.31 -9.66 -23.37
C ASP A 306 -2.29 -8.77 -22.58
N VAL A 307 -1.79 -7.80 -21.82
CA VAL A 307 -2.56 -6.90 -20.97
C VAL A 307 -2.07 -5.47 -21.15
N TRP A 308 -3.00 -4.53 -21.15
CA TRP A 308 -2.75 -3.09 -21.09
C TRP A 308 -3.72 -2.41 -20.14
N ALA A 309 -3.56 -1.10 -19.91
CA ALA A 309 -4.46 -0.37 -19.03
C ALA A 309 -4.80 1.03 -19.56
N PHE A 310 -5.93 1.55 -19.08
CA PHE A 310 -6.35 2.94 -19.27
C PHE A 310 -6.85 3.49 -17.94
N ILE A 311 -6.80 4.81 -17.78
CA ILE A 311 -7.28 5.47 -16.55
C ILE A 311 -8.81 5.42 -16.51
N THR A 312 -9.37 5.15 -15.32
CA THR A 312 -10.81 5.21 -15.05
C THR A 312 -11.38 6.52 -15.60
N PRO A 313 -12.36 6.48 -16.50
CA PRO A 313 -12.91 7.70 -17.09
C PRO A 313 -13.79 8.48 -16.10
N GLY A 314 -13.79 9.80 -16.24
CA GLY A 314 -14.70 10.69 -15.53
C GLY A 314 -16.09 10.76 -16.16
N LEU A 315 -16.93 11.67 -15.67
CA LEU A 315 -18.24 11.95 -16.27
C LEU A 315 -18.12 12.56 -17.67
N GLU A 316 -17.07 13.37 -17.89
CA GLU A 316 -16.76 14.02 -19.16
C GLU A 316 -15.40 13.58 -19.68
N ALA A 317 -15.24 13.50 -20.99
CA ALA A 317 -14.00 13.14 -21.62
C ALA A 317 -12.92 14.21 -21.43
N GLY A 318 -11.67 13.78 -21.20
CA GLY A 318 -10.50 14.64 -21.30
C GLY A 318 -10.15 15.47 -20.06
N ALA A 319 -10.70 15.19 -18.89
CA ALA A 319 -10.27 15.79 -17.63
C ALA A 319 -9.35 14.81 -16.87
N PRO A 320 -8.01 14.96 -16.95
CA PRO A 320 -7.12 14.06 -16.26
C PRO A 320 -7.13 14.37 -14.76
N ALA A 321 -7.84 13.54 -14.01
CA ALA A 321 -7.79 13.53 -12.56
C ALA A 321 -7.44 12.11 -12.13
N VAL A 322 -6.44 11.96 -11.28
CA VAL A 322 -5.98 10.65 -10.83
C VAL A 322 -5.78 10.65 -9.32
N THR A 323 -6.19 9.57 -8.69
CA THR A 323 -5.74 9.25 -7.35
C THR A 323 -4.39 8.55 -7.43
N GLY A 324 -3.62 8.64 -6.38
CA GLY A 324 -2.35 7.95 -6.27
C GLY A 324 -2.01 7.66 -4.84
N GLY A 325 -1.06 6.81 -4.64
CA GLY A 325 -0.54 6.45 -3.33
C GLY A 325 0.96 6.39 -3.37
N GLY A 326 1.52 5.93 -2.30
CA GLY A 326 2.94 5.71 -2.20
C GLY A 326 3.35 5.48 -0.77
N GLU A 327 4.57 5.05 -0.59
CA GLU A 327 5.13 4.78 0.71
C GLU A 327 5.94 5.97 1.21
N ILE A 328 5.85 6.19 2.51
CA ILE A 328 6.64 7.16 3.25
C ILE A 328 7.53 6.38 4.22
N VAL A 329 8.82 6.64 4.21
CA VAL A 329 9.74 6.00 5.13
C VAL A 329 10.02 6.88 6.33
N GLY A 330 9.82 6.36 7.55
CA GLY A 330 10.07 7.07 8.81
C GLY A 330 10.81 6.20 9.81
N ALA A 331 11.46 6.81 10.81
CA ALA A 331 12.28 6.11 11.78
C ALA A 331 11.78 6.21 13.21
N PHE A 332 11.97 5.13 13.96
CA PHE A 332 11.79 5.07 15.42
C PHE A 332 13.12 5.22 16.16
N ASP A 333 14.22 5.05 15.45
CA ASP A 333 15.59 5.17 15.94
C ASP A 333 16.33 6.35 15.30
N ASP A 334 17.38 6.83 15.96
CA ASP A 334 18.23 7.95 15.51
C ASP A 334 19.73 7.61 15.50
N SER A 335 20.08 6.32 15.41
CA SER A 335 21.45 5.86 15.23
C SER A 335 22.06 6.36 13.90
N SER A 336 23.39 6.38 13.84
CA SER A 336 24.10 6.80 12.62
C SER A 336 23.78 5.92 11.42
N SER A 337 23.60 4.60 11.63
CA SER A 337 23.25 3.64 10.58
C SER A 337 21.85 3.91 10.02
N THR A 338 20.87 4.13 10.92
CA THR A 338 19.51 4.49 10.53
C THR A 338 19.46 5.80 9.75
N GLN A 339 20.19 6.83 10.19
CA GLN A 339 20.23 8.12 9.49
C GLN A 339 20.83 8.00 8.08
N GLN A 340 21.93 7.26 7.92
CA GLN A 340 22.56 7.02 6.62
C GLN A 340 21.63 6.25 5.67
N PHE A 341 20.92 5.24 6.19
CA PHE A 341 19.98 4.48 5.39
C PHE A 341 18.77 5.32 4.92
N LEU A 342 18.20 6.15 5.80
CA LEU A 342 17.13 7.08 5.41
C LEU A 342 17.58 8.10 4.37
N GLU A 343 18.82 8.60 4.49
CA GLU A 343 19.40 9.53 3.50
C GLU A 343 19.54 8.85 2.14
N TYR A 344 20.01 7.60 2.09
CA TYR A 344 20.05 6.80 0.87
C TYR A 344 18.65 6.61 0.28
N LEU A 345 17.66 6.16 1.09
CA LEU A 345 16.29 5.90 0.64
C LEU A 345 15.59 7.15 0.07
N SER A 346 15.87 8.34 0.59
CA SER A 346 15.29 9.59 0.11
C SER A 346 15.97 10.17 -1.13
N SER A 347 17.06 9.56 -1.59
CA SER A 347 17.93 10.06 -2.68
C SER A 347 17.42 9.68 -4.08
N PRO A 348 17.85 10.44 -5.12
CA PRO A 348 17.66 10.02 -6.52
C PRO A 348 18.37 8.71 -6.87
N GLU A 349 19.48 8.40 -6.20
CA GLU A 349 20.23 7.17 -6.44
C GLU A 349 19.38 5.94 -6.13
N TRP A 350 18.77 5.92 -4.94
CA TRP A 350 17.87 4.84 -4.59
C TRP A 350 16.64 4.78 -5.50
N ALA A 351 16.01 5.92 -5.80
CA ALA A 351 14.83 5.98 -6.66
C ALA A 351 15.12 5.37 -8.05
N ASN A 352 16.25 5.74 -8.68
CA ASN A 352 16.66 5.16 -9.95
C ASN A 352 16.98 3.66 -9.83
N THR A 353 17.69 3.25 -8.78
CA THR A 353 17.99 1.84 -8.53
C THR A 353 16.71 1.03 -8.37
N ARG A 354 15.79 1.46 -7.50
CA ARG A 354 14.54 0.72 -7.20
C ARG A 354 13.62 0.63 -8.41
N VAL A 355 13.42 1.73 -9.12
CA VAL A 355 12.54 1.77 -10.30
C VAL A 355 13.09 0.89 -11.44
N SER A 356 14.41 0.85 -11.62
CA SER A 356 15.03 0.00 -12.63
C SER A 356 14.83 -1.50 -12.41
N LEU A 357 14.51 -1.92 -11.18
CA LEU A 357 14.18 -3.30 -10.84
C LEU A 357 12.73 -3.67 -11.20
N GLY A 358 11.89 -2.69 -11.47
CA GLY A 358 10.52 -2.86 -11.94
C GLY A 358 9.45 -2.86 -10.84
N GLY A 359 8.20 -2.87 -11.29
CA GLY A 359 7.00 -2.98 -10.44
C GLY A 359 6.58 -1.70 -9.70
N VAL A 360 7.43 -0.68 -9.61
CA VAL A 360 7.14 0.57 -8.89
C VAL A 360 7.60 1.78 -9.68
N ILE A 361 7.10 2.94 -9.28
CA ILE A 361 7.56 4.26 -9.72
C ILE A 361 7.90 5.13 -8.51
N SER A 362 8.51 6.29 -8.76
CA SER A 362 8.76 7.30 -7.74
C SER A 362 8.41 8.69 -8.26
N ALA A 363 7.94 9.55 -7.38
CA ALA A 363 7.72 10.96 -7.67
C ALA A 363 8.99 11.82 -7.43
N ASN A 364 10.13 11.19 -7.14
CA ASN A 364 11.42 11.87 -7.01
C ASN A 364 11.81 12.53 -8.35
N SER A 365 12.04 13.84 -8.35
CA SER A 365 12.37 14.62 -9.57
C SER A 365 13.74 14.29 -10.16
N GLY A 366 14.60 13.59 -9.44
CA GLY A 366 15.87 13.05 -9.94
C GLY A 366 15.77 11.66 -10.56
N LEU A 367 14.55 11.08 -10.62
CA LEU A 367 14.29 9.84 -11.35
C LEU A 367 14.37 10.08 -12.85
N ASP A 368 15.15 9.24 -13.56
CA ASP A 368 15.13 9.17 -15.02
C ASP A 368 13.97 8.26 -15.45
N PRO A 369 12.95 8.79 -16.17
CA PRO A 369 11.81 7.99 -16.65
C PRO A 369 12.22 6.77 -17.50
N ALA A 370 13.37 6.84 -18.16
CA ALA A 370 13.92 5.73 -18.95
C ALA A 370 14.27 4.48 -18.10
N ASN A 371 14.31 4.60 -16.77
CA ASN A 371 14.47 3.47 -15.85
C ASN A 371 13.17 2.70 -15.59
N ALA A 372 12.01 3.20 -16.07
CA ALA A 372 10.75 2.47 -15.99
C ALA A 372 10.87 1.12 -16.70
N SER A 373 10.45 0.04 -16.04
CA SER A 373 10.59 -1.33 -16.57
C SER A 373 9.53 -1.70 -17.61
N SER A 374 8.48 -0.91 -17.75
CA SER A 374 7.41 -1.11 -18.73
C SER A 374 6.80 0.20 -19.20
N GLY A 375 6.11 0.15 -20.35
CA GLY A 375 5.43 1.32 -20.91
C GLY A 375 4.29 1.85 -20.03
N ILE A 376 3.65 1.01 -19.21
CA ILE A 376 2.60 1.48 -18.29
C ILE A 376 3.19 2.26 -17.10
N LEU A 377 4.35 1.85 -16.61
CA LEU A 377 5.06 2.56 -15.56
C LEU A 377 5.64 3.88 -16.08
N GLU A 378 6.15 3.91 -17.32
CA GLU A 378 6.55 5.15 -18.00
C GLU A 378 5.35 6.11 -18.11
N GLN A 379 4.20 5.62 -18.57
CA GLN A 379 2.96 6.41 -18.62
C GLN A 379 2.53 6.91 -17.24
N ALA A 380 2.66 6.10 -16.20
CA ALA A 380 2.33 6.50 -14.83
C ALA A 380 3.26 7.63 -14.33
N ILE A 381 4.56 7.57 -14.64
CA ILE A 381 5.52 8.65 -14.35
C ILE A 381 5.14 9.93 -15.11
N GLU A 382 4.79 9.82 -16.41
CA GLU A 382 4.35 10.95 -17.21
C GLU A 382 3.10 11.61 -16.64
N ILE A 383 2.12 10.81 -16.14
CA ILE A 383 0.92 11.31 -15.48
C ILE A 383 1.28 12.12 -14.23
N LEU A 384 2.22 11.62 -13.39
CA LEU A 384 2.65 12.32 -12.18
C LEU A 384 3.45 13.60 -12.49
N GLN A 385 4.11 13.66 -13.63
CA GLN A 385 4.93 14.80 -14.06
C GLN A 385 4.13 15.82 -14.92
N ASP A 386 2.93 15.47 -15.41
CA ASP A 386 2.11 16.40 -16.21
C ASP A 386 1.49 17.48 -15.31
N PRO A 387 1.85 18.77 -15.49
CA PRO A 387 1.31 19.87 -14.68
C PRO A 387 -0.18 20.12 -14.90
N ASN A 388 -0.80 19.49 -15.91
CA ASN A 388 -2.25 19.60 -16.17
C ASN A 388 -3.03 18.47 -15.47
N THR A 389 -2.37 17.45 -14.97
CA THR A 389 -3.01 16.37 -14.22
C THR A 389 -3.43 16.87 -12.84
N THR A 390 -4.69 16.69 -12.50
CA THR A 390 -5.15 16.86 -11.12
C THR A 390 -4.82 15.58 -10.35
N PHE A 391 -3.77 15.64 -9.54
CA PHE A 391 -3.38 14.54 -8.67
C PHE A 391 -3.94 14.74 -7.26
N ARG A 392 -4.45 13.65 -6.65
CA ARG A 392 -4.75 13.59 -5.21
C ARG A 392 -4.22 12.30 -4.64
N PHE A 393 -3.58 12.40 -3.48
CA PHE A 393 -3.21 11.21 -2.71
C PHE A 393 -4.48 10.46 -2.28
N ASP A 394 -4.39 9.14 -2.17
CA ASP A 394 -5.42 8.26 -1.64
C ASP A 394 -6.04 8.83 -0.36
N GLY A 395 -7.35 9.04 -0.37
CA GLY A 395 -8.04 9.70 0.73
C GLY A 395 -8.04 8.87 1.99
N SER A 396 -8.21 7.55 1.87
CA SER A 396 -8.19 6.64 3.02
C SER A 396 -6.83 6.62 3.71
N ASP A 397 -5.76 6.73 2.94
CA ASP A 397 -4.38 6.75 3.46
C ASP A 397 -4.03 8.08 4.15
N LEU A 398 -4.70 9.18 3.76
CA LEU A 398 -4.55 10.50 4.40
C LEU A 398 -5.42 10.66 5.65
N MET A 399 -6.56 9.99 5.71
CA MET A 399 -7.48 10.06 6.85
C MET A 399 -6.83 9.51 8.12
N PRO A 400 -7.31 9.91 9.32
CA PRO A 400 -6.88 9.27 10.55
C PRO A 400 -6.99 7.75 10.45
N GLY A 401 -6.00 6.99 10.93
CA GLY A 401 -5.96 5.52 10.79
C GLY A 401 -7.22 4.81 11.32
N ALA A 402 -7.91 5.39 12.32
CA ALA A 402 -9.19 4.87 12.80
C ALA A 402 -10.31 4.94 11.73
N VAL A 403 -10.20 5.85 10.79
CA VAL A 403 -11.15 6.03 9.68
C VAL A 403 -10.64 5.33 8.44
N GLY A 404 -9.55 5.77 7.85
CA GLY A 404 -9.06 5.26 6.57
C GLY A 404 -8.79 3.75 6.63
N ALA A 405 -7.76 3.36 7.37
CA ALA A 405 -7.41 1.95 7.61
C ALA A 405 -8.37 1.23 8.57
N GLY A 406 -9.30 1.93 9.19
CA GLY A 406 -10.23 1.42 10.17
C GLY A 406 -11.64 1.24 9.65
N SER A 407 -12.48 2.27 9.83
CA SER A 407 -13.91 2.18 9.53
C SER A 407 -14.22 2.15 8.03
N PHE A 408 -13.38 2.81 7.19
CA PHE A 408 -13.61 2.85 5.75
C PHE A 408 -13.31 1.49 5.09
N TRP A 409 -12.15 0.89 5.31
CA TRP A 409 -11.86 -0.46 4.79
C TRP A 409 -12.91 -1.49 5.25
N LYS A 410 -13.28 -1.48 6.55
CA LYS A 410 -14.34 -2.35 7.09
C LYS A 410 -15.71 -2.04 6.48
N GLY A 411 -15.97 -0.78 6.18
CA GLY A 411 -17.17 -0.34 5.49
C GLY A 411 -17.27 -0.96 4.10
N MET A 412 -16.18 -0.96 3.33
CA MET A 412 -16.14 -1.59 2.01
C MET A 412 -16.41 -3.10 2.07
N VAL A 413 -15.78 -3.80 3.02
CA VAL A 413 -16.04 -5.24 3.27
C VAL A 413 -17.51 -5.49 3.63
N SER A 414 -18.08 -4.65 4.48
CA SER A 414 -19.49 -4.75 4.90
C SER A 414 -20.44 -4.46 3.75
N TRP A 415 -20.12 -3.47 2.91
CA TRP A 415 -20.90 -3.07 1.75
C TRP A 415 -21.01 -4.20 0.71
N VAL A 416 -19.89 -4.76 0.32
CA VAL A 416 -19.83 -5.94 -0.56
C VAL A 416 -20.49 -7.16 0.09
N GLY A 417 -20.44 -7.26 1.42
CA GLY A 417 -21.14 -8.26 2.22
C GLY A 417 -22.67 -8.11 2.24
N GLY A 418 -23.21 -7.02 1.65
CA GLY A 418 -24.65 -6.78 1.50
C GLY A 418 -25.25 -5.77 2.49
N THR A 419 -24.44 -5.05 3.23
CA THR A 419 -24.93 -3.93 4.07
C THR A 419 -25.40 -2.77 3.18
N PRO A 420 -26.57 -2.18 3.40
CA PRO A 420 -27.04 -1.04 2.62
C PRO A 420 -26.08 0.15 2.69
N VAL A 421 -25.93 0.88 1.57
CA VAL A 421 -24.98 1.99 1.45
C VAL A 421 -25.16 3.05 2.55
N ASP A 422 -26.38 3.43 2.88
CA ASP A 422 -26.67 4.43 3.92
C ASP A 422 -26.18 4.00 5.32
N ASP A 423 -26.30 2.71 5.61
CA ASP A 423 -25.82 2.15 6.87
C ASP A 423 -24.28 2.10 6.89
N VAL A 424 -23.66 1.72 5.76
CA VAL A 424 -22.20 1.71 5.60
C VAL A 424 -21.62 3.11 5.77
N LEU A 425 -22.14 4.12 5.05
CA LEU A 425 -21.67 5.50 5.15
C LEU A 425 -21.80 6.04 6.59
N SER A 426 -22.90 5.72 7.27
CA SER A 426 -23.11 6.09 8.67
C SER A 426 -22.12 5.40 9.63
N GLN A 427 -21.75 4.15 9.34
CA GLN A 427 -20.75 3.41 10.11
C GLN A 427 -19.34 3.97 9.91
N ILE A 428 -18.98 4.31 8.67
CA ILE A 428 -17.67 4.93 8.37
C ILE A 428 -17.59 6.28 9.06
N GLU A 429 -18.61 7.12 8.91
CA GLU A 429 -18.70 8.44 9.55
C GLU A 429 -18.52 8.38 11.06
N ALA A 430 -19.10 7.38 11.72
CA ALA A 430 -18.97 7.20 13.17
C ALA A 430 -17.55 6.78 13.62
N GLY A 431 -16.66 6.45 12.69
CA GLY A 431 -15.24 6.12 12.95
C GLY A 431 -14.36 7.34 13.21
N TRP A 432 -14.82 8.56 12.87
CA TRP A 432 -14.02 9.76 13.10
C TRP A 432 -13.77 9.99 14.58
N PRO A 433 -12.52 10.34 14.98
CA PRO A 433 -12.19 10.70 16.34
C PRO A 433 -13.04 11.89 16.80
N ALA A 434 -13.47 11.87 18.06
CA ALA A 434 -14.13 13.03 18.65
C ALA A 434 -13.15 14.23 18.69
N SER A 435 -13.54 15.35 18.08
CA SER A 435 -12.81 16.62 18.07
C SER A 435 -12.67 17.24 19.47
#